data_38f2212d0d5dd4380b39445c74d0ab54
#
_entry.id   38f2212d0d5dd4380b39445c74d0ab54
#
_cell.length_a   1.000
_cell.length_b   1.000
_cell.length_c   1.000
_cell.angle_alpha   90.00
_cell.angle_beta   90.00
_cell.angle_gamma   90.00
#
_symmetry.space_group_name_H-M   'P 1'
#
loop_
_entity.id
_entity.type
_entity.pdbx_description
1 polymer ?
#
loop_
_entity_poly.entity_id
_entity_poly.type
_entity_poly.pdbx_seq_one_letter_code
_entity_poly.pdbx_strand_id
1 'polypeptide(L)'
;EKVIVAGDYDCDGISATTIMVSGLRQLGLECGFYIPDRIKEGYGLSEATVTLAHKKGYSLIITVDNGIKSTQALALAKELGMDVIVTDHHTMDEEVNCDIVVHPTLMESCFETLCGAGVAYECMRVLGVDNDYLLQLAGLASISDMMIVKGQTRALIQNALRLMNQTHEKHIFSLATDRELNETSIGFQVVPKLNAIGRLSNL
;
A
#
# COMPACT_ATOMS: atom_id res chain seq x y z
N GLU A 1 -1.97 -21.78 0.68
CA GLU A 1 -3.00 -20.74 0.84
C GLU A 1 -2.81 -19.71 -0.25
N LYS A 2 -3.91 -19.34 -0.94
CA LYS A 2 -3.85 -18.41 -2.06
C LYS A 2 -4.28 -17.03 -1.60
N VAL A 3 -3.39 -16.05 -1.73
CA VAL A 3 -3.55 -14.70 -1.19
C VAL A 3 -3.89 -13.71 -2.29
N ILE A 4 -4.85 -12.80 -2.04
CA ILE A 4 -5.07 -11.60 -2.87
C ILE A 4 -4.81 -10.35 -2.06
N VAL A 5 -4.01 -9.44 -2.61
CA VAL A 5 -3.80 -8.09 -2.07
C VAL A 5 -4.78 -7.13 -2.74
N ALA A 6 -5.64 -6.50 -1.95
CA ALA A 6 -6.59 -5.49 -2.42
C ALA A 6 -6.07 -4.10 -2.07
N GLY A 7 -5.61 -3.38 -3.07
CA GLY A 7 -5.00 -2.05 -2.92
C GLY A 7 -5.91 -0.89 -3.28
N ASP A 8 -5.33 0.31 -3.32
CA ASP A 8 -5.97 1.50 -3.85
C ASP A 8 -5.27 2.02 -5.11
N TYR A 9 -5.90 2.93 -5.83
CA TYR A 9 -5.52 3.40 -7.17
C TYR A 9 -4.58 4.61 -7.17
N ASP A 10 -4.28 5.22 -6.04
CA ASP A 10 -3.35 6.35 -5.96
C ASP A 10 -1.90 5.89 -5.73
N CYS A 11 -1.00 6.85 -5.63
CA CYS A 11 0.44 6.56 -5.51
C CYS A 11 0.76 5.79 -4.22
N ASP A 12 0.07 6.05 -3.10
CA ASP A 12 0.26 5.32 -1.86
C ASP A 12 -0.27 3.89 -2.00
N GLY A 13 -1.51 3.71 -2.45
CA GLY A 13 -2.13 2.40 -2.65
C GLY A 13 -1.38 1.52 -3.65
N ILE A 14 -0.94 2.08 -4.79
CA ILE A 14 -0.12 1.34 -5.78
C ILE A 14 1.22 0.92 -5.16
N SER A 15 1.87 1.80 -4.42
CA SER A 15 3.13 1.49 -3.74
C SER A 15 2.96 0.45 -2.64
N ALA A 16 1.92 0.57 -1.82
CA ALA A 16 1.55 -0.40 -0.78
C ALA A 16 1.27 -1.78 -1.38
N THR A 17 0.50 -1.82 -2.48
CA THR A 17 0.23 -3.07 -3.22
C THR A 17 1.50 -3.70 -3.74
N THR A 18 2.39 -2.90 -4.35
CA THR A 18 3.66 -3.39 -4.89
C THR A 18 4.56 -3.95 -3.80
N ILE A 19 4.67 -3.26 -2.66
CA ILE A 19 5.44 -3.71 -1.49
C ILE A 19 4.90 -5.04 -0.98
N MET A 20 3.61 -5.12 -0.70
CA MET A 20 2.97 -6.31 -0.14
C MET A 20 3.10 -7.50 -1.08
N VAL A 21 2.73 -7.35 -2.35
CA VAL A 21 2.81 -8.43 -3.37
C VAL A 21 4.23 -8.90 -3.58
N SER A 22 5.19 -7.97 -3.70
CA SER A 22 6.60 -8.32 -3.90
C SER A 22 7.16 -9.07 -2.71
N GLY A 23 6.84 -8.61 -1.49
CA GLY A 23 7.29 -9.26 -0.26
C GLY A 23 6.71 -10.66 -0.08
N LEU A 24 5.39 -10.81 -0.25
CA LEU A 24 4.73 -12.12 -0.15
C LEU A 24 5.28 -13.12 -1.17
N ARG A 25 5.55 -12.69 -2.40
CA ARG A 25 6.16 -13.54 -3.44
C ARG A 25 7.60 -13.94 -3.08
N GLN A 26 8.39 -13.06 -2.46
CA GLN A 26 9.72 -13.41 -1.95
C GLN A 26 9.66 -14.45 -0.84
N LEU A 27 8.57 -14.47 -0.06
CA LEU A 27 8.30 -15.50 0.96
C LEU A 27 7.76 -16.82 0.35
N GLY A 28 7.62 -16.90 -0.98
CA GLY A 28 7.17 -18.10 -1.68
C GLY A 28 5.65 -18.29 -1.72
N LEU A 29 4.87 -17.25 -1.41
CA LEU A 29 3.41 -17.34 -1.46
C LEU A 29 2.86 -17.08 -2.86
N GLU A 30 1.82 -17.84 -3.27
CA GLU A 30 1.04 -17.53 -4.46
C GLU A 30 0.16 -16.32 -4.17
N CYS A 31 0.54 -15.17 -4.72
CA CYS A 31 -0.10 -13.90 -4.44
C CYS A 31 -0.55 -13.19 -5.72
N GLY A 32 -1.84 -12.89 -5.80
CA GLY A 32 -2.43 -12.00 -6.78
C GLY A 32 -2.68 -10.61 -6.19
N PHE A 33 -3.11 -9.68 -7.03
CA PHE A 33 -3.52 -8.35 -6.55
C PHE A 33 -4.76 -7.86 -7.30
N TYR A 34 -5.42 -6.89 -6.72
CA TYR A 34 -6.55 -6.17 -7.30
C TYR A 34 -6.47 -4.70 -6.90
N ILE A 35 -6.61 -3.81 -7.87
CA ILE A 35 -6.72 -2.37 -7.68
C ILE A 35 -8.05 -1.94 -8.30
N PRO A 36 -8.94 -1.27 -7.55
CA PRO A 36 -10.27 -0.90 -8.05
C PRO A 36 -10.19 0.20 -9.12
N ASP A 37 -11.13 0.15 -10.08
CA ASP A 37 -11.34 1.27 -11.00
C ASP A 37 -12.02 2.43 -10.24
N ARG A 38 -11.30 3.54 -10.09
CA ARG A 38 -11.77 4.72 -9.35
C ARG A 38 -13.16 5.20 -9.77
N ILE A 39 -13.47 5.15 -11.07
CA ILE A 39 -14.69 5.73 -11.63
C ILE A 39 -15.86 4.76 -11.48
N LYS A 40 -15.63 3.46 -11.68
CA LYS A 40 -16.68 2.44 -11.69
C LYS A 40 -16.96 1.83 -10.33
N GLU A 41 -15.91 1.67 -9.51
CA GLU A 41 -15.98 0.90 -8.27
C GLU A 41 -15.81 1.77 -7.01
N GLY A 42 -15.21 2.96 -7.16
CA GLY A 42 -14.95 3.84 -6.04
C GLY A 42 -13.70 3.44 -5.24
N TYR A 43 -13.71 3.73 -3.95
CA TYR A 43 -12.59 3.55 -3.03
C TYR A 43 -12.81 2.32 -2.14
N GLY A 44 -11.72 1.58 -1.88
CA GLY A 44 -11.64 0.52 -0.88
C GLY A 44 -12.13 -0.85 -1.35
N LEU A 45 -12.09 -1.81 -0.43
CA LEU A 45 -12.56 -3.17 -0.67
C LEU A 45 -14.07 -3.20 -0.86
N SER A 46 -14.55 -3.75 -1.98
CA SER A 46 -15.97 -3.89 -2.30
C SER A 46 -16.45 -5.35 -2.18
N GLU A 47 -17.77 -5.55 -2.00
CA GLU A 47 -18.39 -6.89 -2.04
C GLU A 47 -18.18 -7.59 -3.39
N ALA A 48 -18.11 -6.82 -4.48
CA ALA A 48 -17.81 -7.35 -5.81
C ALA A 48 -16.38 -7.93 -5.87
N THR A 49 -15.42 -7.22 -5.29
CA THR A 49 -14.01 -7.67 -5.20
C THR A 49 -13.89 -8.94 -4.35
N VAL A 50 -14.57 -8.98 -3.20
CA VAL A 50 -14.60 -10.18 -2.33
C VAL A 50 -15.21 -11.38 -3.07
N THR A 51 -16.35 -11.18 -3.72
CA THR A 51 -17.01 -12.22 -4.52
C THR A 51 -16.12 -12.75 -5.65
N LEU A 52 -15.42 -11.84 -6.34
CA LEU A 52 -14.48 -12.21 -7.41
C LEU A 52 -13.29 -13.01 -6.87
N ALA A 53 -12.73 -12.58 -5.73
CA ALA A 53 -11.62 -13.26 -5.05
C ALA A 53 -12.03 -14.68 -4.64
N HIS A 54 -13.18 -14.83 -3.99
CA HIS A 54 -13.72 -16.14 -3.60
C HIS A 54 -13.92 -17.07 -4.80
N LYS A 55 -14.54 -16.59 -5.89
CA LYS A 55 -14.72 -17.36 -7.13
C LYS A 55 -13.42 -17.81 -7.78
N LYS A 56 -12.33 -17.05 -7.62
CA LYS A 56 -10.98 -17.38 -8.10
C LYS A 56 -10.20 -18.29 -7.15
N GLY A 57 -10.80 -18.73 -6.03
CA GLY A 57 -10.21 -19.63 -5.06
C GLY A 57 -9.18 -19.00 -4.14
N TYR A 58 -9.23 -17.68 -3.93
CA TYR A 58 -8.46 -17.02 -2.89
C TYR A 58 -9.11 -17.32 -1.53
N SER A 59 -8.29 -17.62 -0.53
CA SER A 59 -8.74 -17.90 0.84
C SER A 59 -8.36 -16.78 1.83
N LEU A 60 -7.43 -15.92 1.47
CA LEU A 60 -6.99 -14.78 2.28
C LEU A 60 -7.03 -13.49 1.45
N ILE A 61 -7.65 -12.45 1.99
CA ILE A 61 -7.59 -11.08 1.49
C ILE A 61 -6.68 -10.28 2.41
N ILE A 62 -5.72 -9.56 1.83
CA ILE A 62 -4.94 -8.54 2.55
C ILE A 62 -5.26 -7.20 1.90
N THR A 63 -5.91 -6.29 2.63
CA THR A 63 -6.07 -4.92 2.14
C THR A 63 -4.82 -4.11 2.43
N VAL A 64 -4.48 -3.19 1.56
CA VAL A 64 -3.38 -2.24 1.76
C VAL A 64 -3.84 -0.84 1.39
N ASP A 65 -3.62 0.12 2.27
CA ASP A 65 -4.04 1.51 2.12
C ASP A 65 -5.58 1.70 2.00
N ASN A 66 -6.31 0.72 2.47
CA ASN A 66 -7.78 0.73 2.55
C ASN A 66 -8.27 -0.41 3.45
N GLY A 67 -9.59 -0.47 3.66
CA GLY A 67 -10.26 -1.60 4.32
C GLY A 67 -10.93 -1.23 5.63
N ILE A 68 -10.45 -0.25 6.37
CA ILE A 68 -11.03 0.15 7.67
C ILE A 68 -12.52 0.50 7.57
N LYS A 69 -12.93 1.13 6.47
CA LYS A 69 -14.33 1.54 6.23
C LYS A 69 -15.13 0.55 5.39
N SER A 70 -14.57 -0.61 5.04
CA SER A 70 -15.17 -1.59 4.13
C SER A 70 -16.09 -2.61 4.85
N THR A 71 -16.90 -2.16 5.80
CA THR A 71 -17.69 -3.00 6.72
C THR A 71 -18.50 -4.08 6.03
N GLN A 72 -19.21 -3.76 4.93
CA GLN A 72 -20.03 -4.71 4.18
C GLN A 72 -19.19 -5.78 3.50
N ALA A 73 -18.08 -5.38 2.88
CA ALA A 73 -17.18 -6.30 2.21
C ALA A 73 -16.48 -7.25 3.21
N LEU A 74 -16.09 -6.75 4.39
CA LEU A 74 -15.52 -7.57 5.47
C LEU A 74 -16.52 -8.59 5.99
N ALA A 75 -17.79 -8.18 6.19
CA ALA A 75 -18.85 -9.10 6.59
C ALA A 75 -19.08 -10.21 5.55
N LEU A 76 -19.13 -9.86 4.26
CA LEU A 76 -19.26 -10.83 3.17
C LEU A 76 -18.06 -11.78 3.11
N ALA A 77 -16.83 -11.30 3.28
CA ALA A 77 -15.64 -12.16 3.30
C ALA A 77 -15.75 -13.23 4.40
N LYS A 78 -16.17 -12.83 5.59
CA LYS A 78 -16.41 -13.73 6.72
C LYS A 78 -17.52 -14.75 6.42
N GLU A 79 -18.63 -14.34 5.82
CA GLU A 79 -19.72 -15.24 5.40
C GLU A 79 -19.26 -16.29 4.37
N LEU A 80 -18.32 -15.90 3.50
CA LEU A 80 -17.74 -16.79 2.49
C LEU A 80 -16.56 -17.64 3.03
N GLY A 81 -16.23 -17.53 4.34
CA GLY A 81 -15.16 -18.29 4.98
C GLY A 81 -13.76 -17.88 4.52
N MET A 82 -13.59 -16.62 4.12
CA MET A 82 -12.29 -16.05 3.76
C MET A 82 -11.70 -15.31 4.95
N ASP A 83 -10.40 -15.50 5.20
CA ASP A 83 -9.66 -14.73 6.18
C ASP A 83 -9.35 -13.33 5.64
N VAL A 84 -9.32 -12.32 6.51
CA VAL A 84 -9.03 -10.93 6.12
C VAL A 84 -8.04 -10.28 7.07
N ILE A 85 -6.96 -9.74 6.49
CA ILE A 85 -6.02 -8.85 7.16
C ILE A 85 -6.21 -7.45 6.59
N VAL A 86 -6.57 -6.48 7.44
CA VAL A 86 -6.67 -5.08 7.05
C VAL A 86 -5.37 -4.38 7.42
N THR A 87 -4.67 -3.81 6.43
CA THR A 87 -3.56 -2.87 6.65
C THR A 87 -3.94 -1.51 6.08
N ASP A 88 -4.05 -0.51 6.95
CA ASP A 88 -4.58 0.80 6.58
C ASP A 88 -4.00 1.88 7.52
N HIS A 89 -4.14 3.14 7.16
CA HIS A 89 -3.71 4.28 7.98
C HIS A 89 -4.78 5.39 8.10
N HIS A 90 -5.89 5.25 7.38
CA HIS A 90 -7.00 6.20 7.42
C HIS A 90 -7.67 6.23 8.79
N THR A 91 -8.42 7.31 9.08
CA THR A 91 -9.09 7.48 10.37
C THR A 91 -10.00 6.29 10.70
N MET A 92 -9.71 5.66 11.83
CA MET A 92 -10.46 4.54 12.37
C MET A 92 -11.44 5.05 13.42
N ASP A 93 -12.69 5.22 13.03
CA ASP A 93 -13.75 5.77 13.89
C ASP A 93 -14.51 4.68 14.65
N GLU A 94 -14.47 3.43 14.16
CA GLU A 94 -15.21 2.27 14.69
C GLU A 94 -14.31 1.03 14.74
N GLU A 95 -14.75 0.01 15.46
CA GLU A 95 -14.08 -1.28 15.49
C GLU A 95 -14.20 -1.99 14.13
N VAL A 96 -13.07 -2.48 13.62
CA VAL A 96 -13.00 -3.16 12.33
C VAL A 96 -13.20 -4.67 12.55
N ASN A 97 -14.29 -5.22 12.03
CA ASN A 97 -14.61 -6.63 12.19
C ASN A 97 -13.92 -7.49 11.13
N CYS A 98 -12.64 -7.81 11.36
CA CYS A 98 -11.84 -8.73 10.55
C CYS A 98 -10.89 -9.53 11.46
N ASP A 99 -10.10 -10.45 10.88
CA ASP A 99 -9.24 -11.33 11.67
C ASP A 99 -8.03 -10.59 12.26
N ILE A 100 -7.41 -9.73 11.48
CA ILE A 100 -6.25 -8.93 11.90
C ILE A 100 -6.37 -7.51 11.34
N VAL A 101 -6.10 -6.52 12.21
CA VAL A 101 -5.93 -5.11 11.83
C VAL A 101 -4.51 -4.67 12.13
N VAL A 102 -3.82 -4.15 11.13
CA VAL A 102 -2.52 -3.47 11.28
C VAL A 102 -2.73 -1.99 10.93
N HIS A 103 -2.61 -1.14 11.94
CA HIS A 103 -2.90 0.27 11.81
C HIS A 103 -1.94 1.09 12.68
N PRO A 104 -1.43 2.27 12.23
CA PRO A 104 -0.49 3.09 12.97
C PRO A 104 -0.90 3.43 14.40
N THR A 105 -2.20 3.63 14.66
CA THR A 105 -2.71 3.92 16.02
C THR A 105 -2.66 2.72 16.97
N LEU A 106 -2.46 1.52 16.45
CA LEU A 106 -2.30 0.26 17.22
C LEU A 106 -0.83 -0.15 17.37
N MET A 107 0.09 0.63 16.78
CA MET A 107 1.52 0.40 16.82
C MET A 107 2.21 1.32 17.84
N GLU A 108 3.53 1.20 17.98
CA GLU A 108 4.31 2.13 18.79
C GLU A 108 4.24 3.56 18.21
N SER A 109 4.35 4.57 19.07
CA SER A 109 4.17 5.98 18.70
C SER A 109 5.12 6.49 17.60
N CYS A 110 6.26 5.84 17.38
CA CYS A 110 7.17 6.19 16.29
C CYS A 110 6.59 5.88 14.90
N PHE A 111 5.56 5.02 14.80
CA PHE A 111 4.87 4.62 13.57
C PHE A 111 3.58 5.40 13.30
N GLU A 112 3.13 6.26 14.21
CA GLU A 112 1.81 6.91 14.16
C GLU A 112 1.53 7.74 12.90
N THR A 113 2.57 8.09 12.14
CA THR A 113 2.45 8.90 10.91
C THR A 113 2.76 8.12 9.64
N LEU A 114 2.77 6.79 9.67
CA LEU A 114 2.95 5.99 8.47
C LEU A 114 1.75 6.14 7.53
N CYS A 115 2.02 6.21 6.23
CA CYS A 115 1.04 6.02 5.15
C CYS A 115 0.80 4.52 4.89
N GLY A 116 -0.13 4.18 4.00
CA GLY A 116 -0.45 2.78 3.67
C GLY A 116 0.75 1.96 3.21
N ALA A 117 1.60 2.53 2.34
CA ALA A 117 2.85 1.89 1.91
C ALA A 117 3.88 1.76 3.03
N GLY A 118 3.91 2.71 3.96
CA GLY A 118 4.74 2.64 5.15
C GLY A 118 4.33 1.47 6.05
N VAL A 119 3.03 1.28 6.27
CA VAL A 119 2.49 0.13 7.02
C VAL A 119 2.82 -1.18 6.32
N ALA A 120 2.59 -1.27 5.00
CA ALA A 120 2.91 -2.46 4.21
C ALA A 120 4.42 -2.81 4.27
N TYR A 121 5.28 -1.80 4.22
CA TYR A 121 6.74 -1.99 4.33
C TYR A 121 7.14 -2.55 5.70
N GLU A 122 6.60 -1.99 6.79
CA GLU A 122 6.91 -2.50 8.13
C GLU A 122 6.40 -3.93 8.33
N CYS A 123 5.23 -4.28 7.78
CA CYS A 123 4.75 -5.66 7.76
C CYS A 123 5.76 -6.60 7.08
N MET A 124 6.27 -6.22 5.90
CA MET A 124 7.24 -7.04 5.18
C MET A 124 8.57 -7.12 5.92
N ARG A 125 9.01 -6.04 6.54
CA ARG A 125 10.25 -6.01 7.36
C ARG A 125 10.19 -6.97 8.55
N VAL A 126 9.06 -6.99 9.25
CA VAL A 126 8.82 -7.94 10.36
C VAL A 126 8.84 -9.39 9.89
N LEU A 127 8.38 -9.65 8.67
CA LEU A 127 8.40 -10.99 8.05
C LEU A 127 9.77 -11.34 7.44
N GLY A 128 10.79 -10.50 7.60
CA GLY A 128 12.15 -10.74 7.14
C GLY A 128 12.40 -10.36 5.67
N VAL A 129 11.48 -9.61 5.05
CA VAL A 129 11.66 -9.05 3.71
C VAL A 129 12.00 -7.58 3.83
N ASP A 130 13.28 -7.28 3.74
CA ASP A 130 13.80 -5.90 3.80
C ASP A 130 14.78 -5.68 2.64
N ASN A 131 14.44 -4.77 1.74
CA ASN A 131 15.29 -4.42 0.61
C ASN A 131 15.11 -2.96 0.18
N ASP A 132 16.13 -2.44 -0.49
CA ASP A 132 16.23 -1.03 -0.89
C ASP A 132 15.07 -0.58 -1.81
N TYR A 133 14.57 -1.47 -2.67
CA TYR A 133 13.46 -1.13 -3.57
C TYR A 133 12.14 -0.89 -2.82
N LEU A 134 11.81 -1.76 -1.87
CA LEU A 134 10.60 -1.60 -1.06
C LEU A 134 10.68 -0.36 -0.16
N LEU A 135 11.86 -0.08 0.39
CA LEU A 135 12.11 1.14 1.16
C LEU A 135 11.94 2.41 0.31
N GLN A 136 12.43 2.42 -0.94
CA GLN A 136 12.25 3.54 -1.86
C GLN A 136 10.77 3.80 -2.15
N LEU A 137 9.97 2.74 -2.37
CA LEU A 137 8.52 2.86 -2.57
C LEU A 137 7.80 3.43 -1.34
N ALA A 138 8.13 2.94 -0.15
CA ALA A 138 7.53 3.43 1.10
C ALA A 138 7.84 4.92 1.35
N GLY A 139 9.07 5.36 1.07
CA GLY A 139 9.45 6.77 1.20
C GLY A 139 8.81 7.66 0.15
N LEU A 140 8.71 7.20 -1.11
CA LEU A 140 8.02 7.90 -2.18
C LEU A 140 6.53 8.10 -1.85
N ALA A 141 5.88 7.05 -1.39
CA ALA A 141 4.48 7.07 -0.98
C ALA A 141 4.23 8.01 0.20
N SER A 142 5.12 8.01 1.20
CA SER A 142 5.03 8.93 2.36
C SER A 142 5.08 10.41 1.94
N ILE A 143 5.80 10.75 0.88
CA ILE A 143 5.80 12.10 0.29
C ILE A 143 4.48 12.35 -0.47
N SER A 144 4.02 11.35 -1.22
CA SER A 144 2.81 11.42 -2.04
C SER A 144 1.56 11.68 -1.21
N ASP A 145 1.46 11.05 -0.07
CA ASP A 145 0.32 11.14 0.84
C ASP A 145 0.45 12.30 1.85
N MET A 146 1.47 13.14 1.68
CA MET A 146 1.71 14.35 2.47
C MET A 146 1.74 14.09 4.00
N MET A 147 2.29 12.95 4.41
CA MET A 147 2.33 12.54 5.81
C MET A 147 3.15 13.49 6.68
N ILE A 148 2.82 13.55 7.96
CA ILE A 148 3.60 14.31 8.95
C ILE A 148 4.99 13.69 9.08
N VAL A 149 6.03 14.49 8.74
CA VAL A 149 7.42 14.02 8.65
C VAL A 149 8.07 13.96 10.06
N LYS A 150 7.71 12.91 10.81
CA LYS A 150 8.30 12.60 12.13
C LYS A 150 8.49 11.08 12.29
N GLY A 151 9.16 10.66 13.36
CA GLY A 151 9.35 9.25 13.68
C GLY A 151 9.87 8.41 12.52
N GLN A 152 9.24 7.28 12.29
CA GLN A 152 9.61 6.35 11.23
C GLN A 152 9.37 6.92 9.83
N THR A 153 8.31 7.71 9.64
CA THR A 153 8.03 8.37 8.34
C THR A 153 9.20 9.24 7.89
N ARG A 154 9.80 10.01 8.81
CA ARG A 154 11.00 10.80 8.49
C ARG A 154 12.17 9.91 8.07
N ALA A 155 12.39 8.81 8.79
CA ALA A 155 13.46 7.87 8.48
C ALA A 155 13.25 7.22 7.10
N LEU A 156 12.02 6.80 6.76
CA LEU A 156 11.67 6.24 5.46
C LEU A 156 11.97 7.24 4.34
N ILE A 157 11.48 8.47 4.44
CA ILE A 157 11.71 9.51 3.41
C ILE A 157 13.20 9.79 3.22
N GLN A 158 13.95 10.02 4.29
CA GLN A 158 15.38 10.34 4.21
C GLN A 158 16.19 9.20 3.60
N ASN A 159 15.95 7.96 4.03
CA ASN A 159 16.66 6.81 3.50
C ASN A 159 16.27 6.50 2.06
N ALA A 160 14.99 6.62 1.71
CA ALA A 160 14.50 6.43 0.35
C ALA A 160 15.16 7.43 -0.63
N LEU A 161 15.13 8.72 -0.30
CA LEU A 161 15.77 9.75 -1.14
C LEU A 161 17.27 9.51 -1.29
N ARG A 162 17.96 9.15 -0.20
CA ARG A 162 19.39 8.81 -0.26
C ARG A 162 19.64 7.63 -1.19
N LEU A 163 18.86 6.55 -1.07
CA LEU A 163 18.99 5.35 -1.92
C LEU A 163 18.65 5.66 -3.39
N MET A 164 17.56 6.37 -3.66
CA MET A 164 17.20 6.79 -5.02
C MET A 164 18.36 7.52 -5.70
N ASN A 165 18.97 8.50 -5.01
CA ASN A 165 20.08 9.28 -5.54
C ASN A 165 21.40 8.48 -5.65
N GLN A 166 21.56 7.40 -4.91
CA GLN A 166 22.72 6.50 -5.01
C GLN A 166 22.57 5.48 -6.13
N THR A 167 21.39 4.87 -6.26
CA THR A 167 21.13 3.79 -7.22
C THR A 167 20.77 4.29 -8.60
N HIS A 168 20.23 5.50 -8.70
CA HIS A 168 19.71 6.10 -9.95
C HIS A 168 18.78 5.16 -10.71
N GLU A 169 17.82 4.54 -9.98
CA GLU A 169 16.85 3.61 -10.55
C GLU A 169 16.06 4.24 -11.70
N LYS A 170 16.24 3.71 -12.89
CA LYS A 170 15.73 4.30 -14.14
C LYS A 170 14.23 4.54 -14.13
N HIS A 171 13.45 3.67 -13.48
CA HIS A 171 12.00 3.78 -13.44
C HIS A 171 11.52 5.01 -12.67
N ILE A 172 12.17 5.39 -11.57
CA ILE A 172 11.83 6.61 -10.81
C ILE A 172 12.41 7.84 -11.52
N PHE A 173 13.68 7.80 -11.90
CA PHE A 173 14.33 8.94 -12.58
C PHE A 173 13.73 9.26 -13.94
N SER A 174 13.16 8.28 -14.66
CA SER A 174 12.46 8.56 -15.94
C SER A 174 11.21 9.42 -15.76
N LEU A 175 10.66 9.48 -14.56
CA LEU A 175 9.50 10.30 -14.21
C LEU A 175 9.90 11.70 -13.73
N ALA A 176 11.16 11.95 -13.40
CA ALA A 176 11.68 13.24 -12.96
C ALA A 176 12.51 13.92 -14.06
N THR A 177 12.67 15.24 -13.97
CA THR A 177 13.58 16.01 -14.79
C THR A 177 14.86 16.39 -14.05
N ASP A 178 14.83 16.33 -12.73
CA ASP A 178 15.94 16.67 -11.87
C ASP A 178 17.00 15.56 -11.87
N ARG A 179 18.26 15.96 -11.74
CA ARG A 179 19.40 15.02 -11.64
C ARG A 179 19.58 14.47 -10.25
N GLU A 180 19.06 15.16 -9.25
CA GLU A 180 19.06 14.79 -7.84
C GLU A 180 17.62 14.94 -7.32
N LEU A 181 17.08 13.85 -6.76
CA LEU A 181 15.72 13.81 -6.26
C LEU A 181 15.65 14.31 -4.81
N ASN A 182 14.67 15.13 -4.55
CA ASN A 182 14.28 15.62 -3.24
C ASN A 182 12.75 15.54 -3.07
N GLU A 183 12.22 15.94 -1.94
CA GLU A 183 10.78 15.88 -1.66
C GLU A 183 9.97 16.65 -2.70
N THR A 184 10.49 17.79 -3.16
CA THR A 184 9.82 18.61 -4.19
C THR A 184 9.80 17.90 -5.54
N SER A 185 10.92 17.32 -5.97
CA SER A 185 10.99 16.53 -7.21
C SER A 185 10.01 15.37 -7.18
N ILE A 186 9.97 14.62 -6.10
CA ILE A 186 9.02 13.51 -5.93
C ILE A 186 7.58 14.03 -5.95
N GLY A 187 7.25 15.00 -5.10
CA GLY A 187 5.87 15.49 -4.95
C GLY A 187 5.29 16.17 -6.20
N PHE A 188 6.12 16.87 -6.99
CA PHE A 188 5.63 17.65 -8.14
C PHE A 188 5.95 17.08 -9.51
N GLN A 189 6.90 16.13 -9.61
CA GLN A 189 7.28 15.57 -10.92
C GLN A 189 6.93 14.08 -11.03
N VAL A 190 7.15 13.29 -9.98
CA VAL A 190 6.93 11.83 -9.97
C VAL A 190 5.48 11.50 -9.62
N VAL A 191 5.03 11.93 -8.44
CA VAL A 191 3.70 11.61 -7.89
C VAL A 191 2.54 11.97 -8.82
N PRO A 192 2.49 13.18 -9.47
CA PRO A 192 1.40 13.50 -10.36
C PRO A 192 1.28 12.55 -11.55
N LYS A 193 2.41 12.01 -12.05
CA LYS A 193 2.42 11.06 -13.16
C LYS A 193 1.91 9.68 -12.73
N LEU A 194 2.29 9.22 -11.54
CA LEU A 194 1.77 7.97 -10.98
C LEU A 194 0.27 8.07 -10.70
N ASN A 195 -0.18 9.16 -10.08
CA ASN A 195 -1.61 9.40 -9.82
C ASN A 195 -2.43 9.56 -11.11
N ALA A 196 -1.83 10.03 -12.21
CA ALA A 196 -2.51 10.14 -13.49
C ALA A 196 -2.89 8.77 -14.07
N ILE A 197 -2.12 7.72 -13.81
CA ILE A 197 -2.40 6.36 -14.28
C ILE A 197 -3.75 5.89 -13.72
N GLY A 198 -3.97 5.99 -12.41
CA GLY A 198 -5.23 5.61 -11.76
C GLY A 198 -6.41 6.53 -12.07
N ARG A 199 -6.17 7.70 -12.70
CA ARG A 199 -7.21 8.67 -13.06
C ARG A 199 -7.61 8.63 -14.54
N LEU A 200 -6.73 8.19 -15.43
CA LEU A 200 -6.88 8.29 -16.88
C LEU A 200 -7.04 6.93 -17.57
N SER A 201 -6.71 5.84 -16.92
CA SER A 201 -6.77 4.50 -17.49
C SER A 201 -7.31 3.49 -16.47
N ASN A 202 -7.88 2.39 -16.98
CA ASN A 202 -8.11 1.20 -16.16
C ASN A 202 -6.75 0.58 -15.87
N LEU A 203 -6.41 0.40 -14.59
CA LEU A 203 -5.21 -0.30 -14.14
C LEU A 203 -5.32 -1.80 -14.33
#